data_ff46fcb9c9b73da2d34dc6e9f14035ea
#
_entry.id   ff46fcb9c9b73da2d34dc6e9f14035ea
#
_cell.length_a   1.000
_cell.length_b   1.000
_cell.length_c   1.000
_cell.angle_alpha   90.00
_cell.angle_beta   90.00
_cell.angle_gamma   90.00
#
_symmetry.space_group_name_H-M   'P 1'
#
loop_
_entity.id
_entity.type
_entity.pdbx_description
1 polymer ?
#
loop_
_entity_poly.entity_id
_entity_poly.type
_entity_poly.pdbx_seq_one_letter_code
_entity_poly.pdbx_strand_id
1 'polypeptide(L)'
;MGYNYFEIIAGEFEMTDIHFIETSGEYKKLGDSARIWSSGTWDVSLKKANSLIGGRIFLHTSQKGPSFLCGEIIDVEEATTGRVTFIFRHDRSLVNTLVGENDGNWGQEQITVNR
;
A
#
# COMPACT_ATOMS: atom_id res chain seq x y z
N MET A 1 10.74 -0.43 -31.35
CA MET A 1 9.92 -0.90 -30.65
C MET A 1 10.28 -1.16 -29.26
N GLY A 2 10.73 -2.14 -28.80
CA GLY A 2 10.91 -2.41 -27.41
C GLY A 2 11.82 -1.47 -26.68
N TYR A 3 12.73 -0.85 -27.36
CA TYR A 3 13.66 0.01 -26.70
C TYR A 3 13.06 1.26 -26.17
N ASN A 4 12.19 1.89 -26.88
CA ASN A 4 11.52 3.06 -26.36
C ASN A 4 10.63 2.70 -25.20
N TYR A 5 10.02 1.56 -25.30
CA TYR A 5 9.23 1.03 -24.24
C TYR A 5 10.05 0.93 -22.96
N PHE A 6 11.28 0.48 -23.08
CA PHE A 6 12.13 0.33 -21.93
C PHE A 6 12.49 1.67 -21.31
N GLU A 7 12.75 2.68 -22.10
CA GLU A 7 13.06 3.99 -21.60
C GLU A 7 11.86 4.65 -20.93
N ILE A 8 10.71 4.49 -21.53
CA ILE A 8 9.48 5.02 -20.96
C ILE A 8 9.25 4.41 -19.60
N ILE A 9 9.47 3.13 -19.50
CA ILE A 9 9.28 2.41 -18.28
C ILE A 9 10.19 2.92 -17.17
N ALA A 10 11.41 3.25 -17.48
CA ALA A 10 12.36 3.69 -16.47
C ALA A 10 11.85 4.91 -15.69
N GLY A 11 11.16 5.81 -16.36
CA GLY A 11 10.60 6.98 -15.68
C GLY A 11 9.26 6.71 -15.03
N GLU A 12 8.56 5.68 -15.50
CA GLU A 12 7.21 5.42 -14.99
C GLU A 12 7.17 4.34 -13.94
N PHE A 13 8.28 3.67 -13.71
CA PHE A 13 8.33 2.62 -12.71
C PHE A 13 8.76 3.11 -11.36
N GLU A 14 8.64 4.43 -11.14
CA GLU A 14 8.76 4.94 -9.81
C GLU A 14 7.59 4.40 -9.03
N MET A 15 7.89 3.60 -8.04
CA MET A 15 6.85 3.00 -7.22
C MET A 15 6.42 3.95 -6.12
N THR A 16 5.14 3.94 -5.83
CA THR A 16 4.59 4.72 -4.74
C THR A 16 4.07 3.75 -3.68
N ASP A 17 4.53 3.94 -2.47
CA ASP A 17 4.07 3.17 -1.33
C ASP A 17 2.98 3.94 -0.61
N ILE A 18 2.08 3.22 0.06
CA ILE A 18 1.09 3.86 0.90
C ILE A 18 1.17 3.25 2.30
N HIS A 19 1.14 4.11 3.30
CA HIS A 19 1.17 3.71 4.69
C HIS A 19 -0.13 4.14 5.34
N PHE A 20 -0.69 3.28 6.17
CA PHE A 20 -1.93 3.54 6.89
C PHE A 20 -1.75 3.28 8.37
N ILE A 21 -2.49 4.04 9.19
CA ILE A 21 -2.59 3.73 10.61
C ILE A 21 -3.81 2.83 10.77
N GLU A 22 -3.57 1.60 11.15
CA GLU A 22 -4.62 0.58 11.27
C GLU A 22 -4.79 0.22 12.73
N THR A 23 -5.93 0.58 13.30
CA THR A 23 -6.24 0.31 14.70
C THR A 23 -7.54 -0.46 14.90
N SER A 24 -8.29 -0.70 13.80
CA SER A 24 -9.59 -1.37 13.91
C SER A 24 -9.50 -2.89 13.79
N GLY A 25 -8.41 -3.40 13.26
CA GLY A 25 -8.23 -4.84 13.10
C GLY A 25 -9.02 -5.44 11.95
N GLU A 26 -9.37 -4.65 10.96
CA GLU A 26 -10.20 -5.13 9.84
C GLU A 26 -9.43 -5.87 8.77
N TYR A 27 -8.11 -5.86 8.84
CA TYR A 27 -7.30 -6.62 7.90
C TYR A 27 -7.49 -8.12 8.15
N LYS A 28 -7.44 -8.91 7.10
CA LYS A 28 -7.64 -10.35 7.24
C LYS A 28 -6.91 -11.12 6.15
N LYS A 29 -6.51 -12.34 6.49
CA LYS A 29 -5.89 -13.24 5.53
C LYS A 29 -6.97 -13.82 4.62
N LEU A 30 -6.68 -13.93 3.33
CA LEU A 30 -7.63 -14.43 2.35
C LEU A 30 -7.29 -15.87 1.98
N GLY A 31 -8.33 -16.73 2.02
CA GLY A 31 -8.21 -18.11 1.62
C GLY A 31 -7.16 -18.86 2.41
N ASP A 32 -6.63 -19.90 1.81
CA ASP A 32 -5.61 -20.72 2.45
C ASP A 32 -4.20 -20.23 2.19
N SER A 33 -4.05 -19.19 1.38
CA SER A 33 -2.73 -18.63 1.11
C SER A 33 -2.23 -17.89 2.34
N ALA A 34 -1.04 -18.25 2.80
CA ALA A 34 -0.47 -17.61 3.96
C ALA A 34 -0.05 -16.17 3.69
N ARG A 35 -0.02 -15.76 2.43
CA ARG A 35 0.58 -14.48 2.06
C ARG A 35 -0.39 -13.43 1.53
N ILE A 36 -1.61 -13.81 1.18
CA ILE A 36 -2.55 -12.88 0.58
C ILE A 36 -3.50 -12.35 1.65
N TRP A 37 -3.54 -11.02 1.75
CA TRP A 37 -4.29 -10.33 2.79
C TRP A 37 -5.14 -9.22 2.21
N SER A 38 -6.19 -8.89 2.91
CA SER A 38 -7.05 -7.74 2.64
C SER A 38 -6.80 -6.71 3.74
N SER A 39 -6.72 -5.44 3.37
CA SER A 39 -6.31 -4.38 4.28
C SER A 39 -7.41 -3.79 5.14
N GLY A 40 -8.66 -4.17 4.94
CA GLY A 40 -9.76 -3.37 5.45
C GLY A 40 -10.07 -2.25 4.45
N THR A 41 -10.90 -1.29 4.83
CA THR A 41 -11.33 -0.25 3.90
C THR A 41 -10.74 1.10 4.25
N TRP A 42 -10.42 1.89 3.22
CA TRP A 42 -9.74 3.17 3.38
C TRP A 42 -10.37 4.23 2.50
N ASP A 43 -10.33 5.47 2.95
CA ASP A 43 -10.85 6.62 2.22
C ASP A 43 -9.85 7.03 1.14
N VAL A 44 -9.85 6.29 0.06
CA VAL A 44 -8.98 6.51 -1.10
C VAL A 44 -9.85 6.30 -2.33
N SER A 45 -9.74 7.18 -3.31
CA SER A 45 -10.50 7.00 -4.55
C SER A 45 -10.04 5.76 -5.28
N LEU A 46 -10.95 5.14 -6.02
CA LEU A 46 -10.61 3.95 -6.79
C LEU A 46 -9.52 4.26 -7.82
N LYS A 47 -9.57 5.43 -8.41
CA LYS A 47 -8.55 5.83 -9.38
C LYS A 47 -7.17 5.88 -8.75
N LYS A 48 -7.06 6.52 -7.58
CA LYS A 48 -5.78 6.57 -6.89
C LYS A 48 -5.33 5.18 -6.46
N ALA A 49 -6.26 4.39 -5.93
CA ALA A 49 -5.95 3.04 -5.46
C ALA A 49 -5.41 2.19 -6.60
N ASN A 50 -6.03 2.25 -7.77
CA ASN A 50 -5.56 1.49 -8.92
C ASN A 50 -4.14 1.90 -9.33
N SER A 51 -3.80 3.17 -9.16
CA SER A 51 -2.47 3.64 -9.52
C SER A 51 -1.40 3.12 -8.55
N LEU A 52 -1.82 2.60 -7.41
CA LEU A 52 -0.90 2.08 -6.40
C LEU A 52 -0.61 0.58 -6.55
N ILE A 53 -1.30 -0.10 -7.46
CA ILE A 53 -1.04 -1.51 -7.71
C ILE A 53 0.40 -1.67 -8.19
N GLY A 54 1.12 -2.60 -7.58
CA GLY A 54 2.55 -2.78 -7.84
C GLY A 54 3.42 -2.07 -6.83
N GLY A 55 2.88 -1.08 -6.13
CA GLY A 55 3.56 -0.45 -5.01
C GLY A 55 3.37 -1.29 -3.74
N ARG A 56 3.71 -0.73 -2.61
CA ARG A 56 3.65 -1.46 -1.34
C ARG A 56 2.71 -0.76 -0.37
N ILE A 57 2.02 -1.57 0.44
CA ILE A 57 1.18 -1.08 1.51
C ILE A 57 1.84 -1.45 2.84
N PHE A 58 1.80 -0.52 3.79
CA PHE A 58 2.34 -0.71 5.13
C PHE A 58 1.28 -0.32 6.14
N LEU A 59 0.93 -1.24 7.03
CA LEU A 59 -0.01 -0.95 8.11
C LEU A 59 0.77 -0.73 9.39
N HIS A 60 0.47 0.38 10.06
CA HIS A 60 1.12 0.81 11.29
C HIS A 60 0.07 0.98 12.38
N THR A 61 0.48 0.94 13.64
CA THR A 61 -0.41 1.23 14.74
C THR A 61 -0.40 2.71 15.13
N SER A 62 0.61 3.44 14.67
CA SER A 62 0.72 4.89 14.93
C SER A 62 1.64 5.49 13.89
N GLN A 63 1.62 6.82 13.78
CA GLN A 63 2.46 7.51 12.79
C GLN A 63 3.95 7.27 13.03
N LYS A 64 4.37 7.19 14.27
CA LYS A 64 5.78 7.01 14.61
C LYS A 64 6.17 5.56 14.84
N GLY A 65 5.19 4.67 14.84
CA GLY A 65 5.46 3.25 15.07
C GLY A 65 5.86 2.52 13.79
N PRO A 66 6.48 1.36 13.94
CA PRO A 66 6.88 0.58 12.78
C PRO A 66 5.69 -0.15 12.17
N SER A 67 5.84 -0.53 10.91
CA SER A 67 4.81 -1.32 10.23
C SER A 67 4.77 -2.73 10.80
N PHE A 68 3.58 -3.33 10.82
CA PHE A 68 3.41 -4.69 11.34
C PHE A 68 2.89 -5.66 10.28
N LEU A 69 2.25 -5.17 9.23
CA LEU A 69 1.73 -6.00 8.16
C LEU A 69 1.88 -5.20 6.87
N CYS A 70 2.50 -5.77 5.86
CA CYS A 70 2.89 -5.01 4.68
C CYS A 70 3.18 -5.93 3.52
N GLY A 71 3.18 -5.38 2.31
CA GLY A 71 3.49 -6.16 1.14
C GLY A 71 3.15 -5.45 -0.15
N GLU A 72 3.31 -6.16 -1.24
CA GLU A 72 3.03 -5.64 -2.57
C GLU A 72 1.52 -5.63 -2.82
N ILE A 73 1.01 -4.49 -3.29
CA ILE A 73 -0.39 -4.35 -3.64
C ILE A 73 -0.61 -5.06 -4.98
N ILE A 74 -1.46 -6.08 -4.97
CA ILE A 74 -1.71 -6.87 -6.17
C ILE A 74 -3.09 -6.60 -6.76
N ASP A 75 -4.00 -6.03 -5.99
CA ASP A 75 -5.34 -5.71 -6.49
C ASP A 75 -6.00 -4.70 -5.56
N VAL A 76 -7.06 -4.07 -6.03
CA VAL A 76 -7.88 -3.18 -5.22
C VAL A 76 -9.34 -3.47 -5.52
N GLU A 77 -10.19 -3.28 -4.52
CA GLU A 77 -11.63 -3.48 -4.66
C GLU A 77 -12.34 -2.28 -4.07
N GLU A 78 -13.38 -1.81 -4.75
CA GLU A 78 -14.21 -0.76 -4.19
C GLU A 78 -15.21 -1.40 -3.23
N ALA A 79 -15.11 -1.06 -1.95
CA ALA A 79 -16.00 -1.62 -0.93
C ALA A 79 -17.32 -0.87 -0.90
N THR A 80 -17.23 0.47 -0.90
CA THR A 80 -18.38 1.38 -1.04
C THR A 80 -17.86 2.59 -1.78
N THR A 81 -18.76 3.47 -2.20
CA THR A 81 -18.36 4.67 -2.95
C THR A 81 -17.34 5.47 -2.13
N GLY A 82 -16.18 5.68 -2.72
CA GLY A 82 -15.11 6.44 -2.08
C GLY A 82 -14.27 5.66 -1.08
N ARG A 83 -14.55 4.38 -0.89
CA ARG A 83 -13.76 3.55 0.02
C ARG A 83 -13.28 2.30 -0.70
N VAL A 84 -12.02 1.98 -0.53
CA VAL A 84 -11.40 0.84 -1.22
C VAL A 84 -10.72 -0.09 -0.23
N THR A 85 -10.60 -1.34 -0.64
CA THR A 85 -9.83 -2.34 0.06
C THR A 85 -8.64 -2.71 -0.80
N PHE A 86 -7.47 -2.78 -0.22
CA PHE A 86 -6.27 -3.23 -0.93
C PHE A 86 -6.05 -4.71 -0.67
N ILE A 87 -5.73 -5.44 -1.73
CA ILE A 87 -5.34 -6.84 -1.64
C ILE A 87 -3.83 -6.87 -1.86
N PHE A 88 -3.11 -7.49 -0.95
CA PHE A 88 -1.66 -7.45 -1.02
C PHE A 88 -1.05 -8.79 -0.61
N ARG A 89 0.17 -9.00 -1.09
CA ARG A 89 0.95 -10.18 -0.74
C ARG A 89 1.88 -9.78 0.39
N HIS A 90 1.68 -10.34 1.57
CA HIS A 90 2.47 -10.00 2.75
C HIS A 90 3.94 -10.34 2.52
N ASP A 91 4.80 -9.41 2.90
CA ASP A 91 6.25 -9.54 2.78
C ASP A 91 6.87 -9.26 4.14
N ARG A 92 7.34 -10.30 4.79
CA ARG A 92 7.89 -10.17 6.14
C ARG A 92 9.14 -9.31 6.19
N SER A 93 9.85 -9.18 5.09
CA SER A 93 11.05 -8.35 5.06
C SER A 93 10.74 -6.87 5.20
N LEU A 94 9.48 -6.48 5.00
CA LEU A 94 9.06 -5.08 5.10
C LEU A 94 8.49 -4.74 6.47
N VAL A 95 8.34 -5.71 7.34
CA VAL A 95 7.85 -5.47 8.71
C VAL A 95 8.89 -4.65 9.47
N ASN A 96 8.41 -3.77 10.34
CA ASN A 96 9.23 -2.82 11.11
C ASN A 96 9.79 -1.67 10.27
N THR A 97 9.11 -1.31 9.20
CA THR A 97 9.46 -0.14 8.40
C THR A 97 8.88 1.10 9.06
N LEU A 98 9.68 2.15 9.09
CA LEU A 98 9.26 3.45 9.61
C LEU A 98 9.11 4.43 8.46
N VAL A 99 8.16 5.36 8.61
CA VAL A 99 8.08 6.50 7.70
C VAL A 99 9.10 7.52 8.20
N GLY A 100 10.03 7.90 7.34
CA GLY A 100 11.10 8.83 7.72
C GLY A 100 10.64 10.28 7.67
N GLU A 101 11.40 11.15 8.31
CA GLU A 101 11.08 12.57 8.34
C GLU A 101 11.08 13.20 6.95
N ASN A 102 11.86 12.65 6.04
CA ASN A 102 11.96 13.18 4.68
C ASN A 102 10.94 12.57 3.73
N ASP A 103 10.07 11.69 4.22
CA ASP A 103 9.09 11.00 3.37
C ASP A 103 7.81 11.80 3.18
N GLY A 104 7.67 12.93 3.88
CA GLY A 104 6.49 13.77 3.79
C GLY A 104 5.74 13.79 5.11
N ASN A 105 4.54 14.31 5.06
CA ASN A 105 3.72 14.47 6.25
C ASN A 105 2.52 13.54 6.19
N TRP A 106 2.18 12.93 7.33
CA TRP A 106 0.97 12.14 7.44
C TRP A 106 -0.25 13.03 7.25
N GLY A 107 -1.19 12.56 6.43
CA GLY A 107 -2.50 13.17 6.31
C GLY A 107 -3.46 12.38 7.17
N GLN A 108 -3.55 12.72 8.42
CA GLN A 108 -4.37 11.99 9.39
C GLN A 108 -3.90 10.53 9.50
N GLU A 109 -4.53 9.61 8.78
CA GLU A 109 -4.24 8.19 8.94
C GLU A 109 -3.50 7.59 7.76
N GLN A 110 -3.06 8.40 6.79
CA GLN A 110 -2.37 7.85 5.63
C GLN A 110 -1.30 8.78 5.08
N ILE A 111 -0.31 8.19 4.44
CA ILE A 111 0.71 8.93 3.73
C ILE A 111 1.18 8.09 2.54
N THR A 112 1.40 8.74 1.39
CA THR A 112 2.00 8.09 0.24
C THR A 112 3.45 8.53 0.13
N VAL A 113 4.32 7.60 -0.20
CA VAL A 113 5.76 7.84 -0.27
C VAL A 113 6.27 7.30 -1.59
N ASN A 114 6.94 8.14 -2.36
CA ASN A 114 7.56 7.73 -3.62
C ASN A 114 8.91 7.10 -3.32
N ARG A 115 9.15 5.95 -3.92
CA ARG A 115 10.43 5.26 -3.78
C ARG A 115 11.40 5.65 -4.85
#